data_9df0346dba54c7ae6136ab9dc6b15c04
#
_entry.id   9df0346dba54c7ae6136ab9dc6b15c04
#
_cell.length_a   1.000
_cell.length_b   1.000
_cell.length_c   1.000
_cell.angle_alpha   90.00
_cell.angle_beta   90.00
_cell.angle_gamma   90.00
#
_symmetry.space_group_name_H-M   'P 1'
#
loop_
_entity.id
_entity.type
_entity.pdbx_description
1 polymer ?
#
loop_
_entity_poly.entity_id
_entity_poly.type
_entity_poly.pdbx_seq_one_letter_code
_entity_poly.pdbx_strand_id
1 'polypeptide(L)'
;MNHWVSGLVSNSQIPSAPPQDRPRERLASLGPTRLKLSELLAILIRSGRPGESALQAGEKIAGQLHNRLEQLPELGLPELKQISMAVNEPAWCQIMAGIELGRRVHAAATFHQQDRPRLRSPDESMQYCLAHFNRLSWEARQEEVHLVTLDSKSHPIASHLVTVGTLRNNLVHPREVFRHAIRDAANSFIMVHNHPSGDPTPSEMDLQVTARIEESGEIVGITMLDHIVVAAGKAVSIMQFRENR
;
A
#
# COMPACT_ATOMS: atom_id res chain seq x y z
N MET A 1 -7.60 68.00 32.31
CA MET A 1 -8.41 66.79 31.99
C MET A 1 -7.71 66.05 30.90
N ASN A 2 -7.02 65.00 31.28
CA ASN A 2 -6.14 64.22 30.41
C ASN A 2 -6.91 63.05 29.84
N HIS A 3 -7.06 62.97 28.50
CA HIS A 3 -7.48 61.76 27.83
C HIS A 3 -6.28 61.12 27.15
N TRP A 4 -5.81 60.02 27.73
CA TRP A 4 -4.93 59.07 27.09
C TRP A 4 -5.74 58.24 26.09
N VAL A 5 -5.46 58.39 24.83
CA VAL A 5 -5.95 57.46 23.79
C VAL A 5 -4.86 56.41 23.60
N SER A 6 -5.11 55.23 24.14
CA SER A 6 -4.30 54.04 23.87
C SER A 6 -4.47 53.62 22.39
N GLY A 7 -3.40 53.86 21.63
CA GLY A 7 -3.29 53.33 20.28
C GLY A 7 -3.23 51.81 20.31
N LEU A 8 -4.29 51.16 19.88
CA LEU A 8 -4.27 49.75 19.50
C LEU A 8 -3.38 49.61 18.27
N VAL A 9 -2.20 49.04 18.49
CA VAL A 9 -1.35 48.55 17.40
C VAL A 9 -2.11 47.40 16.76
N SER A 10 -2.77 47.68 15.64
CA SER A 10 -3.36 46.65 14.80
C SER A 10 -2.24 45.75 14.32
N ASN A 11 -2.27 44.52 14.76
CA ASN A 11 -1.44 43.44 14.26
C ASN A 11 -1.80 43.26 12.77
N SER A 12 -1.05 43.91 11.88
CA SER A 12 -1.23 43.79 10.43
C SER A 12 -0.83 42.37 10.03
N GLN A 13 -1.81 41.47 10.08
CA GLN A 13 -1.69 40.17 9.46
C GLN A 13 -1.50 40.41 7.95
N ILE A 14 -0.36 40.00 7.44
CA ILE A 14 -0.09 39.91 5.99
C ILE A 14 -1.28 39.18 5.36
N PRO A 15 -1.86 39.64 4.22
CA PRO A 15 -2.95 38.96 3.56
C PRO A 15 -2.55 37.50 3.35
N SER A 16 -3.14 36.61 4.11
CA SER A 16 -2.90 35.18 3.93
C SER A 16 -3.44 34.77 2.56
N ALA A 17 -2.69 33.94 1.82
CA ALA A 17 -3.15 33.33 0.59
C ALA A 17 -4.61 32.82 0.72
N PRO A 18 -5.40 32.82 -0.35
CA PRO A 18 -6.75 32.26 -0.33
C PRO A 18 -6.73 30.88 0.35
N PRO A 19 -7.75 30.49 1.12
CA PRO A 19 -7.76 29.22 1.84
C PRO A 19 -7.36 28.03 0.98
N GLN A 20 -7.82 27.97 -0.27
CA GLN A 20 -7.50 26.91 -1.23
C GLN A 20 -6.01 26.80 -1.60
N ASP A 21 -5.23 27.87 -1.38
CA ASP A 21 -3.80 27.92 -1.72
C ASP A 21 -2.89 27.68 -0.50
N ARG A 22 -3.50 27.48 0.68
CA ARG A 22 -2.74 27.21 1.89
C ARG A 22 -2.28 25.76 1.92
N PRO A 23 -1.00 25.47 2.24
CA PRO A 23 -0.45 24.12 2.20
C PRO A 23 -1.24 23.07 2.99
N ARG A 24 -1.81 23.42 4.16
CA ARG A 24 -2.59 22.49 4.98
C ARG A 24 -3.93 22.13 4.37
N GLU A 25 -4.64 23.11 3.84
CA GLU A 25 -5.92 22.94 3.16
C GLU A 25 -5.73 22.15 1.86
N ARG A 26 -4.63 22.41 1.13
CA ARG A 26 -4.24 21.63 -0.05
C ARG A 26 -3.89 20.20 0.32
N LEU A 27 -3.17 19.97 1.44
CA LEU A 27 -2.90 18.62 1.93
C LEU A 27 -4.20 17.86 2.22
N ALA A 28 -5.15 18.51 2.91
CA ALA A 28 -6.42 17.90 3.28
C ALA A 28 -7.32 17.59 2.06
N SER A 29 -7.31 18.46 1.04
CA SER A 29 -8.18 18.33 -0.13
C SER A 29 -7.61 17.48 -1.26
N LEU A 30 -6.29 17.55 -1.49
CA LEU A 30 -5.61 16.93 -2.63
C LEU A 30 -4.75 15.71 -2.26
N GLY A 31 -4.47 15.52 -0.98
CA GLY A 31 -3.55 14.50 -0.48
C GLY A 31 -2.07 14.87 -0.64
N PRO A 32 -1.16 14.13 0.03
CA PRO A 32 0.25 14.49 0.15
C PRO A 32 1.02 14.43 -1.18
N THR A 33 0.64 13.53 -2.09
CA THR A 33 1.34 13.32 -3.37
C THR A 33 1.20 14.48 -4.35
N ARG A 34 0.25 15.38 -4.12
CA ARG A 34 -0.01 16.56 -4.95
C ARG A 34 0.68 17.83 -4.45
N LEU A 35 1.33 17.77 -3.29
CA LEU A 35 2.05 18.91 -2.74
C LEU A 35 3.49 18.96 -3.23
N LYS A 36 3.98 20.19 -3.41
CA LYS A 36 5.39 20.44 -3.66
C LYS A 36 6.21 20.23 -2.38
N LEU A 37 7.52 19.97 -2.49
CA LEU A 37 8.41 19.86 -1.35
C LEU A 37 8.35 21.11 -0.46
N SER A 38 8.31 22.31 -1.06
CA SER A 38 8.18 23.58 -0.32
C SER A 38 6.92 23.67 0.52
N GLU A 39 5.80 23.11 0.05
CA GLU A 39 4.53 23.08 0.80
C GLU A 39 4.58 22.09 1.97
N LEU A 40 5.18 20.92 1.77
CA LEU A 40 5.41 19.95 2.85
C LEU A 40 6.32 20.52 3.94
N LEU A 41 7.41 21.18 3.55
CA LEU A 41 8.29 21.88 4.48
C LEU A 41 7.56 23.01 5.22
N ALA A 42 6.74 23.81 4.53
CA ALA A 42 5.95 24.87 5.15
C ALA A 42 4.96 24.33 6.22
N ILE A 43 4.37 23.17 6.00
CA ILE A 43 3.50 22.50 6.98
C ILE A 43 4.29 22.12 8.23
N LEU A 44 5.50 21.59 8.08
CA LEU A 44 6.38 21.22 9.19
C LEU A 44 6.94 22.45 9.93
N ILE A 45 7.30 23.52 9.21
CA ILE A 45 7.75 24.79 9.82
C ILE A 45 6.61 25.47 10.61
N ARG A 46 5.36 25.27 10.23
CA ARG A 46 4.11 25.73 10.85
C ARG A 46 3.87 27.22 10.74
N SER A 47 4.79 28.04 11.20
CA SER A 47 4.66 29.50 11.25
C SER A 47 5.93 30.14 10.70
N GLY A 48 5.75 31.22 9.95
CA GLY A 48 6.85 32.09 9.55
C GLY A 48 7.29 33.04 10.68
N ARG A 49 8.08 34.04 10.30
CA ARG A 49 8.49 35.18 11.14
C ARG A 49 8.05 36.49 10.43
N PRO A 50 8.13 37.64 11.11
CA PRO A 50 7.92 38.92 10.43
C PRO A 50 8.82 39.05 9.20
N GLY A 51 8.21 39.26 8.03
CA GLY A 51 8.90 39.39 6.73
C GLY A 51 9.18 38.08 6.00
N GLU A 52 8.89 36.90 6.57
CA GLU A 52 9.12 35.63 5.89
C GLU A 52 8.06 34.60 6.32
N SER A 53 7.19 34.20 5.38
CA SER A 53 6.18 33.15 5.64
C SER A 53 6.80 31.75 5.70
N ALA A 54 6.08 30.79 6.30
CA ALA A 54 6.51 29.39 6.30
C ALA A 54 6.66 28.82 4.88
N LEU A 55 5.82 29.26 3.93
CA LEU A 55 5.92 28.83 2.53
C LEU A 55 7.18 29.36 1.88
N GLN A 56 7.51 30.64 2.07
CA GLN A 56 8.76 31.22 1.57
C GLN A 56 9.99 30.54 2.17
N ALA A 57 9.95 30.18 3.45
CA ALA A 57 11.00 29.39 4.08
C ALA A 57 11.13 28.00 3.43
N GLY A 58 10.02 27.32 3.21
CA GLY A 58 9.97 26.05 2.49
C GLY A 58 10.51 26.15 1.06
N GLU A 59 10.20 27.22 0.33
CA GLU A 59 10.71 27.47 -1.02
C GLU A 59 12.23 27.68 -1.04
N LYS A 60 12.78 28.45 -0.09
CA LYS A 60 14.23 28.65 0.03
C LYS A 60 14.96 27.34 0.32
N ILE A 61 14.46 26.53 1.25
CA ILE A 61 15.06 25.23 1.59
C ILE A 61 14.97 24.28 0.39
N ALA A 62 13.80 24.17 -0.25
CA ALA A 62 13.63 23.33 -1.43
C ALA A 62 14.52 23.77 -2.60
N GLY A 63 14.68 25.08 -2.79
CA GLY A 63 15.58 25.65 -3.82
C GLY A 63 17.06 25.37 -3.53
N GLN A 64 17.50 25.46 -2.27
CA GLN A 64 18.87 25.15 -1.88
C GLN A 64 19.21 23.67 -2.06
N LEU A 65 18.26 22.80 -1.76
CA LEU A 65 18.45 21.36 -1.88
C LEU A 65 18.42 20.88 -3.33
N HIS A 66 17.71 21.54 -4.21
CA HIS A 66 17.59 21.28 -5.66
C HIS A 66 18.04 19.87 -6.03
N ASN A 67 17.29 18.90 -6.29
CA ASN A 67 17.62 17.49 -6.61
C ASN A 67 18.57 16.74 -5.62
N ARG A 68 18.87 17.30 -4.45
CA ARG A 68 19.71 16.69 -3.41
C ARG A 68 18.98 16.60 -2.07
N LEU A 69 17.72 16.10 -2.14
CA LEU A 69 16.86 15.96 -0.97
C LEU A 69 17.45 15.02 0.11
N GLU A 70 18.30 14.08 -0.30
CA GLU A 70 19.06 13.18 0.56
C GLU A 70 19.98 13.91 1.55
N GLN A 71 20.32 15.16 1.30
CA GLN A 71 21.15 15.96 2.21
C GLN A 71 20.35 16.62 3.34
N LEU A 72 19.01 16.71 3.21
CA LEU A 72 18.18 17.37 4.24
C LEU A 72 18.34 16.77 5.65
N PRO A 73 18.47 15.45 5.84
CA PRO A 73 18.70 14.85 7.16
C PRO A 73 20.03 15.25 7.81
N GLU A 74 21.02 15.67 6.99
CA GLU A 74 22.38 16.01 7.45
C GLU A 74 22.49 17.48 7.89
N LEU A 75 21.48 18.30 7.54
CA LEU A 75 21.47 19.72 7.89
C LEU A 75 21.06 19.93 9.36
N GLY A 76 21.98 20.46 10.14
CA GLY A 76 21.71 20.91 11.49
C GLY A 76 20.86 22.19 11.54
N LEU A 77 20.46 22.58 12.75
CA LEU A 77 19.72 23.83 12.97
C LEU A 77 20.49 25.08 12.48
N PRO A 78 21.84 25.19 12.69
CA PRO A 78 22.59 26.35 12.20
C PRO A 78 22.54 26.48 10.67
N GLU A 79 22.70 25.38 9.95
CA GLU A 79 22.70 25.35 8.49
C GLU A 79 21.33 25.75 7.93
N LEU A 80 20.24 25.19 8.49
CA LEU A 80 18.89 25.55 8.07
C LEU A 80 18.55 27.00 8.40
N LYS A 81 19.06 27.55 9.51
CA LYS A 81 18.93 28.98 9.83
C LYS A 81 19.65 29.90 8.86
N GLN A 82 20.76 29.47 8.28
CA GLN A 82 21.45 30.23 7.22
C GLN A 82 20.60 30.32 5.93
N ILE A 83 19.82 29.28 5.64
CA ILE A 83 18.92 29.26 4.47
C ILE A 83 17.67 30.10 4.76
N SER A 84 17.07 29.93 5.94
CA SER A 84 15.86 30.63 6.36
C SER A 84 15.82 30.85 7.87
N MET A 85 15.77 32.10 8.27
CA MET A 85 15.63 32.47 9.67
C MET A 85 14.24 32.14 10.26
N ALA A 86 13.28 31.74 9.47
CA ALA A 86 11.98 31.23 9.94
C ALA A 86 12.07 29.81 10.54
N VAL A 87 13.19 29.09 10.29
CA VAL A 87 13.43 27.78 10.93
C VAL A 87 13.97 28.01 12.34
N ASN A 88 13.11 27.91 13.32
CA ASN A 88 13.47 27.88 14.75
C ASN A 88 13.72 26.42 15.20
N GLU A 89 14.14 26.22 16.43
CA GLU A 89 14.41 24.88 16.98
C GLU A 89 13.19 23.95 16.93
N PRO A 90 11.96 24.36 17.32
CA PRO A 90 10.77 23.52 17.12
C PRO A 90 10.54 23.12 15.67
N ALA A 91 10.72 24.02 14.71
CA ALA A 91 10.55 23.71 13.28
C ALA A 91 11.60 22.71 12.79
N TRP A 92 12.86 22.89 13.21
CA TRP A 92 13.93 21.92 12.93
C TRP A 92 13.60 20.54 13.50
N CYS A 93 13.19 20.44 14.75
CA CYS A 93 12.78 19.18 15.38
C CYS A 93 11.63 18.52 14.62
N GLN A 94 10.64 19.28 14.16
CA GLN A 94 9.52 18.75 13.37
C GLN A 94 9.96 18.20 12.01
N ILE A 95 10.87 18.89 11.33
CA ILE A 95 11.45 18.43 10.06
C ILE A 95 12.22 17.11 10.29
N MET A 96 13.13 17.08 11.28
CA MET A 96 13.94 15.89 11.56
C MET A 96 13.09 14.70 12.02
N ALA A 97 12.10 14.93 12.87
CA ALA A 97 11.15 13.89 13.28
C ALA A 97 10.34 13.34 12.12
N GLY A 98 9.88 14.20 11.20
CA GLY A 98 9.17 13.81 10.00
C GLY A 98 10.03 12.95 9.07
N ILE A 99 11.29 13.32 8.88
CA ILE A 99 12.26 12.56 8.08
C ILE A 99 12.51 11.18 8.71
N GLU A 100 12.79 11.13 10.01
CA GLU A 100 13.07 9.87 10.71
C GLU A 100 11.84 8.96 10.73
N LEU A 101 10.64 9.50 10.91
CA LEU A 101 9.40 8.74 10.80
C LEU A 101 9.23 8.14 9.40
N GLY A 102 9.45 8.95 8.35
CA GLY A 102 9.40 8.48 6.96
C GLY A 102 10.42 7.36 6.68
N ARG A 103 11.64 7.49 7.20
CA ARG A 103 12.69 6.46 7.11
C ARG A 103 12.27 5.16 7.80
N ARG A 104 11.67 5.23 9.00
CA ARG A 104 11.16 4.04 9.72
C ARG A 104 10.00 3.38 9.00
N VAL A 105 9.06 4.15 8.49
CA VAL A 105 7.94 3.64 7.71
C VAL A 105 8.44 2.94 6.44
N HIS A 106 9.38 3.58 5.73
CA HIS A 106 10.00 2.99 4.54
C HIS A 106 10.77 1.71 4.86
N ALA A 107 11.59 1.70 5.93
CA ALA A 107 12.33 0.52 6.37
C ALA A 107 11.39 -0.63 6.76
N ALA A 108 10.30 -0.35 7.49
CA ALA A 108 9.30 -1.37 7.82
C ALA A 108 8.62 -1.92 6.57
N ALA A 109 8.22 -1.07 5.62
CA ALA A 109 7.64 -1.51 4.36
C ALA A 109 8.61 -2.34 3.52
N THR A 110 9.89 -1.97 3.48
CA THR A 110 10.93 -2.69 2.74
C THR A 110 11.27 -4.02 3.40
N PHE A 111 11.31 -4.08 4.74
CA PHE A 111 11.50 -5.33 5.47
C PHE A 111 10.38 -6.33 5.15
N HIS A 112 9.13 -5.89 5.14
CA HIS A 112 8.02 -6.74 4.71
C HIS A 112 8.07 -7.14 3.24
N GLN A 113 8.73 -6.37 2.37
CA GLN A 113 8.92 -6.72 0.96
C GLN A 113 10.06 -7.73 0.74
N GLN A 114 11.12 -7.67 1.51
CA GLN A 114 12.28 -8.58 1.38
C GLN A 114 11.97 -10.00 1.88
N ASP A 115 11.11 -10.14 2.89
CA ASP A 115 10.66 -11.43 3.43
C ASP A 115 9.38 -11.98 2.78
N ARG A 116 8.86 -11.34 1.72
CA ARG A 116 7.70 -11.88 1.01
C ARG A 116 8.09 -13.17 0.30
N PRO A 117 7.35 -14.27 0.52
CA PRO A 117 7.59 -15.49 -0.22
C PRO A 117 7.43 -15.24 -1.72
N ARG A 118 8.20 -15.94 -2.52
CA ARG A 118 8.03 -15.96 -3.98
C ARG A 118 7.41 -17.28 -4.36
N LEU A 119 6.33 -17.23 -5.12
CA LEU A 119 5.58 -18.41 -5.52
C LEU A 119 5.88 -18.72 -7.00
N ARG A 120 7.06 -19.31 -7.24
CA ARG A 120 7.58 -19.60 -8.60
C ARG A 120 7.42 -21.04 -9.02
N SER A 121 7.20 -21.93 -8.06
CA SER A 121 6.97 -23.34 -8.30
C SER A 121 5.68 -23.79 -7.64
N PRO A 122 5.07 -24.88 -8.13
CA PRO A 122 3.92 -25.49 -7.47
C PRO A 122 4.20 -25.85 -6.01
N ASP A 123 5.40 -26.32 -5.67
CA ASP A 123 5.78 -26.68 -4.30
C ASP A 123 5.78 -25.47 -3.39
N GLU A 124 6.38 -24.34 -3.81
CA GLU A 124 6.35 -23.08 -3.06
C GLU A 124 4.91 -22.58 -2.86
N SER A 125 4.09 -22.68 -3.90
CA SER A 125 2.68 -22.31 -3.87
C SER A 125 1.87 -23.18 -2.91
N MET A 126 2.07 -24.50 -2.93
CA MET A 126 1.41 -25.44 -2.01
C MET A 126 1.82 -25.19 -0.55
N GLN A 127 3.11 -25.01 -0.28
CA GLN A 127 3.61 -24.70 1.07
C GLN A 127 3.03 -23.38 1.59
N TYR A 128 3.03 -22.34 0.76
CA TYR A 128 2.43 -21.07 1.12
C TYR A 128 0.95 -21.21 1.43
N CYS A 129 0.19 -21.90 0.57
CA CYS A 129 -1.24 -22.09 0.76
C CYS A 129 -1.58 -22.90 2.01
N LEU A 130 -0.82 -23.94 2.33
CA LEU A 130 -0.98 -24.70 3.58
C LEU A 130 -0.78 -23.83 4.81
N ALA A 131 0.27 -23.01 4.81
CA ALA A 131 0.57 -22.12 5.94
C ALA A 131 -0.45 -21.00 6.06
N HIS A 132 -0.78 -20.33 4.94
CA HIS A 132 -1.64 -19.16 4.92
C HIS A 132 -3.12 -19.51 5.14
N PHE A 133 -3.58 -20.65 4.62
CA PHE A 133 -4.95 -21.14 4.70
C PHE A 133 -5.09 -22.34 5.65
N ASN A 134 -4.29 -22.36 6.72
CA ASN A 134 -4.31 -23.48 7.69
C ASN A 134 -5.73 -23.76 8.24
N ARG A 135 -6.52 -22.71 8.53
CA ARG A 135 -7.93 -22.82 8.95
C ARG A 135 -8.77 -23.59 7.93
N LEU A 136 -8.59 -23.33 6.63
CA LEU A 136 -9.34 -24.01 5.56
C LEU A 136 -9.04 -25.51 5.54
N SER A 137 -7.80 -25.88 5.76
CA SER A 137 -7.34 -27.26 5.69
C SER A 137 -7.89 -28.14 6.85
N TRP A 138 -8.19 -27.52 8.03
CA TRP A 138 -8.54 -28.28 9.22
C TRP A 138 -9.93 -27.98 9.79
N GLU A 139 -10.43 -26.74 9.65
CA GLU A 139 -11.60 -26.28 10.41
C GLU A 139 -12.82 -25.95 9.53
N ALA A 140 -12.60 -25.67 8.25
CA ALA A 140 -13.68 -25.23 7.38
C ALA A 140 -14.65 -26.40 7.08
N ARG A 141 -15.92 -26.22 7.46
CA ARG A 141 -16.98 -27.20 7.28
C ARG A 141 -17.65 -27.11 5.90
N GLN A 142 -17.41 -26.04 5.17
CA GLN A 142 -17.91 -25.78 3.83
C GLN A 142 -16.73 -25.57 2.88
N GLU A 143 -16.94 -25.83 1.62
CA GLU A 143 -15.96 -25.46 0.60
C GLU A 143 -15.89 -23.93 0.52
N GLU A 144 -14.71 -23.39 0.60
CA GLU A 144 -14.42 -21.97 0.39
C GLU A 144 -13.42 -21.85 -0.75
N VAL A 145 -13.67 -20.94 -1.68
CA VAL A 145 -12.71 -20.61 -2.74
C VAL A 145 -12.09 -19.27 -2.44
N HIS A 146 -10.78 -19.26 -2.41
CA HIS A 146 -9.97 -18.07 -2.19
C HIS A 146 -9.08 -17.77 -3.40
N LEU A 147 -8.67 -16.51 -3.50
CA LEU A 147 -7.76 -16.01 -4.50
C LEU A 147 -6.54 -15.40 -3.80
N VAL A 148 -5.35 -15.76 -4.23
CA VAL A 148 -4.09 -15.08 -3.87
C VAL A 148 -3.62 -14.32 -5.09
N THR A 149 -3.67 -12.99 -5.06
CA THR A 149 -3.17 -12.12 -6.13
C THR A 149 -1.67 -11.93 -6.01
N LEU A 150 -0.97 -11.90 -7.17
CA LEU A 150 0.49 -11.86 -7.22
C LEU A 150 0.98 -10.71 -8.10
N ASP A 151 2.10 -10.12 -7.71
CA ASP A 151 2.80 -9.12 -8.51
C ASP A 151 3.64 -9.76 -9.65
N SER A 152 4.28 -8.94 -10.48
CA SER A 152 5.13 -9.38 -11.59
C SER A 152 6.37 -10.18 -11.17
N LYS A 153 6.69 -10.22 -9.89
CA LYS A 153 7.79 -11.01 -9.31
C LYS A 153 7.31 -12.25 -8.56
N SER A 154 6.01 -12.57 -8.68
CA SER A 154 5.33 -13.68 -7.99
C SER A 154 5.29 -13.54 -6.47
N HIS A 155 5.28 -12.32 -5.92
CA HIS A 155 5.03 -12.08 -4.52
C HIS A 155 3.53 -11.91 -4.27
N PRO A 156 2.95 -12.50 -3.20
CA PRO A 156 1.58 -12.26 -2.80
C PRO A 156 1.30 -10.78 -2.54
N ILE A 157 0.24 -10.24 -3.16
CA ILE A 157 -0.28 -8.89 -2.93
C ILE A 157 -1.35 -8.95 -1.83
N ALA A 158 -2.38 -9.78 -2.05
CA ALA A 158 -3.51 -9.94 -1.14
C ALA A 158 -4.16 -11.32 -1.29
N SER A 159 -4.98 -11.68 -0.30
CA SER A 159 -5.83 -12.87 -0.32
C SER A 159 -7.29 -12.46 -0.19
N HIS A 160 -8.17 -13.05 -1.01
CA HIS A 160 -9.59 -12.72 -1.05
C HIS A 160 -10.43 -13.99 -0.97
N LEU A 161 -11.48 -13.94 -0.16
CA LEU A 161 -12.56 -14.93 -0.23
C LEU A 161 -13.41 -14.62 -1.46
N VAL A 162 -13.52 -15.59 -2.37
CA VAL A 162 -14.30 -15.47 -3.61
C VAL A 162 -15.72 -16.01 -3.41
N THR A 163 -15.85 -17.21 -2.84
CA THR A 163 -17.14 -17.82 -2.58
C THR A 163 -17.08 -18.82 -1.42
N VAL A 164 -18.24 -19.06 -0.78
CA VAL A 164 -18.46 -20.07 0.24
C VAL A 164 -19.62 -20.94 -0.19
N GLY A 165 -19.50 -22.25 -0.11
CA GLY A 165 -20.52 -23.24 -0.49
C GLY A 165 -19.93 -24.28 -1.42
N THR A 166 -20.72 -25.30 -1.81
CA THR A 166 -20.22 -26.37 -2.70
C THR A 166 -19.99 -25.84 -4.11
N LEU A 167 -18.89 -26.24 -4.75
CA LEU A 167 -18.60 -25.94 -6.14
C LEU A 167 -19.74 -26.41 -7.10
N ARG A 168 -20.53 -27.37 -6.67
CA ARG A 168 -21.72 -27.87 -7.42
C ARG A 168 -22.83 -26.84 -7.54
N ASN A 169 -23.05 -26.00 -6.52
CA ASN A 169 -24.16 -25.05 -6.46
C ASN A 169 -23.76 -23.60 -6.75
N ASN A 170 -22.48 -23.26 -6.58
CA ASN A 170 -21.94 -21.95 -6.88
C ASN A 170 -20.75 -22.10 -7.83
N LEU A 171 -21.05 -22.17 -9.13
CA LEU A 171 -20.03 -22.03 -10.16
C LEU A 171 -19.22 -20.76 -9.86
N VAL A 172 -17.93 -20.94 -9.54
CA VAL A 172 -16.99 -19.83 -9.43
C VAL A 172 -17.05 -19.05 -10.75
N HIS A 173 -17.68 -17.88 -10.71
CA HIS A 173 -17.84 -17.09 -11.92
C HIS A 173 -16.56 -16.29 -12.17
N PRO A 174 -16.01 -16.30 -13.40
CA PRO A 174 -14.78 -15.56 -13.72
C PRO A 174 -14.81 -14.11 -13.27
N ARG A 175 -15.95 -13.40 -13.40
CA ARG A 175 -16.07 -12.01 -12.96
C ARG A 175 -15.75 -11.80 -11.46
N GLU A 176 -16.05 -12.78 -10.60
CA GLU A 176 -15.77 -12.65 -9.15
C GLU A 176 -14.28 -12.83 -8.87
N VAL A 177 -13.61 -13.70 -9.58
CA VAL A 177 -12.17 -13.91 -9.52
C VAL A 177 -11.43 -12.68 -10.05
N PHE A 178 -11.73 -12.27 -11.29
CA PHE A 178 -11.02 -11.19 -11.96
C PHE A 178 -11.32 -9.81 -11.39
N ARG A 179 -12.46 -9.60 -10.75
CA ARG A 179 -12.76 -8.36 -10.02
C ARG A 179 -11.70 -8.08 -8.95
N HIS A 180 -11.28 -9.10 -8.21
CA HIS A 180 -10.22 -8.95 -7.20
C HIS A 180 -8.86 -8.76 -7.84
N ALA A 181 -8.52 -9.57 -8.83
CA ALA A 181 -7.24 -9.50 -9.53
C ALA A 181 -7.01 -8.13 -10.21
N ILE A 182 -8.04 -7.57 -10.87
CA ILE A 182 -7.98 -6.24 -11.49
C ILE A 182 -7.83 -5.14 -10.45
N ARG A 183 -8.60 -5.21 -9.36
CA ARG A 183 -8.52 -4.21 -8.27
C ARG A 183 -7.13 -4.14 -7.65
N ASP A 184 -6.49 -5.27 -7.49
CA ASP A 184 -5.15 -5.38 -6.90
C ASP A 184 -4.03 -5.09 -7.93
N ALA A 185 -4.38 -4.79 -9.19
CA ALA A 185 -3.43 -4.66 -10.30
C ALA A 185 -2.49 -5.88 -10.40
N ALA A 186 -3.03 -7.08 -10.19
CA ALA A 186 -2.27 -8.32 -10.18
C ALA A 186 -1.75 -8.68 -11.57
N ASN A 187 -0.53 -9.19 -11.63
CA ASN A 187 0.04 -9.78 -12.83
C ASN A 187 -0.46 -11.22 -13.04
N SER A 188 -0.64 -11.94 -11.95
CA SER A 188 -1.09 -13.33 -11.91
C SER A 188 -1.77 -13.64 -10.58
N PHE A 189 -2.32 -14.84 -10.47
CA PHE A 189 -2.98 -15.28 -9.23
C PHE A 189 -2.91 -16.80 -9.06
N ILE A 190 -3.16 -17.24 -7.81
CA ILE A 190 -3.38 -18.63 -7.47
C ILE A 190 -4.81 -18.73 -6.89
N MET A 191 -5.57 -19.72 -7.35
CA MET A 191 -6.82 -20.11 -6.71
C MET A 191 -6.54 -21.16 -5.63
N VAL A 192 -7.29 -21.10 -4.53
CA VAL A 192 -7.20 -22.07 -3.44
C VAL A 192 -8.60 -22.44 -2.99
N HIS A 193 -8.89 -23.74 -2.88
CA HIS A 193 -10.11 -24.19 -2.22
C HIS A 193 -9.83 -25.37 -1.28
N ASN A 194 -10.74 -25.62 -0.35
CA ASN A 194 -10.62 -26.73 0.55
C ASN A 194 -11.66 -27.81 0.25
N HIS A 195 -11.28 -29.05 0.57
CA HIS A 195 -12.22 -30.19 0.62
C HIS A 195 -12.53 -30.56 2.08
N PRO A 196 -13.75 -30.28 2.57
CA PRO A 196 -14.15 -30.69 3.92
C PRO A 196 -14.14 -32.21 4.16
N SER A 197 -14.08 -33.00 3.10
CA SER A 197 -13.94 -34.48 3.17
C SER A 197 -12.59 -34.92 3.74
N GLY A 198 -11.57 -34.05 3.71
CA GLY A 198 -10.19 -34.36 4.09
C GLY A 198 -9.35 -34.97 2.97
N ASP A 199 -9.92 -35.23 1.79
CA ASP A 199 -9.19 -35.73 0.62
C ASP A 199 -8.87 -34.56 -0.33
N PRO A 200 -7.59 -34.22 -0.56
CA PRO A 200 -7.20 -33.13 -1.45
C PRO A 200 -7.22 -33.48 -2.95
N THR A 201 -7.64 -34.70 -3.30
CA THR A 201 -7.69 -35.13 -4.70
C THR A 201 -8.68 -34.27 -5.49
N PRO A 202 -8.26 -33.61 -6.59
CA PRO A 202 -9.13 -32.78 -7.41
C PRO A 202 -10.28 -33.59 -8.04
N SER A 203 -11.49 -33.05 -7.98
CA SER A 203 -12.65 -33.61 -8.68
C SER A 203 -12.69 -33.18 -10.14
N GLU A 204 -13.51 -33.85 -10.96
CA GLU A 204 -13.74 -33.44 -12.36
C GLU A 204 -14.35 -32.03 -12.44
N MET A 205 -15.11 -31.59 -11.44
CA MET A 205 -15.64 -30.24 -11.38
C MET A 205 -14.52 -29.20 -11.15
N ASP A 206 -13.55 -29.52 -10.28
CA ASP A 206 -12.39 -28.65 -10.05
C ASP A 206 -11.59 -28.45 -11.33
N LEU A 207 -11.40 -29.52 -12.10
CA LEU A 207 -10.72 -29.47 -13.39
C LEU A 207 -11.46 -28.59 -14.40
N GLN A 208 -12.79 -28.67 -14.46
CA GLN A 208 -13.62 -27.84 -15.36
C GLN A 208 -13.60 -26.37 -14.95
N VAL A 209 -13.72 -26.08 -13.65
CA VAL A 209 -13.60 -24.70 -13.13
C VAL A 209 -12.23 -24.14 -13.43
N THR A 210 -11.18 -24.91 -13.19
CA THR A 210 -9.80 -24.53 -13.50
C THR A 210 -9.65 -24.12 -14.96
N ALA A 211 -10.04 -24.99 -15.90
CA ALA A 211 -9.96 -24.71 -17.33
C ALA A 211 -10.71 -23.43 -17.73
N ARG A 212 -11.92 -23.24 -17.21
CA ARG A 212 -12.72 -22.04 -17.49
C ARG A 212 -12.08 -20.75 -16.99
N ILE A 213 -11.43 -20.78 -15.82
CA ILE A 213 -10.76 -19.61 -15.28
C ILE A 213 -9.45 -19.33 -16.02
N GLU A 214 -8.71 -20.38 -16.45
CA GLU A 214 -7.53 -20.23 -17.33
C GLU A 214 -7.90 -19.51 -18.63
N GLU A 215 -8.91 -20.00 -19.38
CA GLU A 215 -9.38 -19.36 -20.62
C GLU A 215 -9.78 -17.89 -20.39
N SER A 216 -10.47 -17.62 -19.29
CA SER A 216 -10.85 -16.25 -18.93
C SER A 216 -9.63 -15.39 -18.62
N GLY A 217 -8.59 -15.97 -18.02
CA GLY A 217 -7.32 -15.31 -17.70
C GLY A 217 -6.56 -14.89 -18.96
N GLU A 218 -6.54 -15.73 -19.98
CA GLU A 218 -5.95 -15.40 -21.28
C GLU A 218 -6.62 -14.19 -21.94
N ILE A 219 -7.95 -14.11 -21.86
CA ILE A 219 -8.72 -12.99 -22.43
C ILE A 219 -8.46 -11.70 -21.65
N VAL A 220 -8.40 -11.78 -20.32
CA VAL A 220 -8.22 -10.61 -19.42
C VAL A 220 -6.77 -10.17 -19.35
N GLY A 221 -5.82 -11.05 -19.69
CA GLY A 221 -4.38 -10.79 -19.59
C GLY A 221 -3.84 -10.91 -18.16
N ILE A 222 -4.51 -11.70 -17.29
CA ILE A 222 -4.05 -12.01 -15.93
C ILE A 222 -3.98 -13.52 -15.77
N THR A 223 -2.77 -14.06 -15.64
CA THR A 223 -2.51 -15.50 -15.67
C THR A 223 -2.86 -16.19 -14.35
N MET A 224 -3.58 -17.31 -14.40
CA MET A 224 -3.67 -18.22 -13.26
C MET A 224 -2.42 -19.09 -13.23
N LEU A 225 -1.60 -18.97 -12.17
CA LEU A 225 -0.38 -19.77 -12.02
C LEU A 225 -0.67 -21.19 -11.54
N ASP A 226 -1.64 -21.34 -10.64
CA ASP A 226 -2.05 -22.62 -10.11
C ASP A 226 -3.46 -22.57 -9.51
N HIS A 227 -4.05 -23.75 -9.32
CA HIS A 227 -5.24 -23.96 -8.53
C HIS A 227 -4.96 -25.08 -7.52
N ILE A 228 -4.99 -24.74 -6.23
CA ILE A 228 -4.54 -25.60 -5.15
C ILE A 228 -5.72 -26.07 -4.31
N VAL A 229 -5.80 -27.36 -4.12
CA VAL A 229 -6.75 -27.99 -3.16
C VAL A 229 -6.04 -28.20 -1.84
N VAL A 230 -6.63 -27.73 -0.73
CA VAL A 230 -6.10 -27.97 0.62
C VAL A 230 -7.09 -28.82 1.43
N ALA A 231 -6.61 -29.88 2.11
CA ALA A 231 -7.43 -30.74 2.96
C ALA A 231 -6.56 -31.49 3.96
N ALA A 232 -6.97 -31.58 5.21
CA ALA A 232 -6.30 -32.35 6.27
C ALA A 232 -4.78 -32.17 6.34
N GLY A 233 -4.30 -30.93 6.22
CA GLY A 233 -2.87 -30.58 6.26
C GLY A 233 -2.09 -30.98 5.01
N LYS A 234 -2.77 -31.33 3.91
CA LYS A 234 -2.19 -31.64 2.60
C LYS A 234 -2.62 -30.61 1.56
N ALA A 235 -1.78 -30.44 0.53
CA ALA A 235 -2.14 -29.64 -0.63
C ALA A 235 -1.85 -30.41 -1.93
N VAL A 236 -2.66 -30.17 -2.94
CA VAL A 236 -2.47 -30.71 -4.29
C VAL A 236 -2.60 -29.57 -5.31
N SER A 237 -1.62 -29.44 -6.19
CA SER A 237 -1.67 -28.56 -7.35
C SER A 237 -2.48 -29.23 -8.44
N ILE A 238 -3.54 -28.56 -8.92
CA ILE A 238 -4.35 -29.06 -10.03
C ILE A 238 -3.56 -29.04 -11.34
N MET A 239 -2.68 -28.06 -11.53
CA MET A 239 -1.82 -28.01 -12.72
C MET A 239 -0.91 -29.22 -12.81
N GLN A 240 -0.18 -29.53 -11.74
CA GLN A 240 0.65 -30.74 -11.67
C GLN A 240 -0.17 -32.04 -11.78
N PHE A 241 -1.35 -32.08 -11.16
CA PHE A 241 -2.20 -33.26 -11.23
C PHE A 241 -2.66 -33.54 -12.68
N ARG A 242 -2.95 -32.49 -13.47
CA ARG A 242 -3.30 -32.61 -14.90
C ARG A 242 -2.15 -33.10 -15.78
N GLU A 243 -0.91 -32.64 -15.48
CA GLU A 243 0.31 -33.05 -16.22
C GLU A 243 0.67 -34.51 -15.99
N ASN A 244 0.33 -35.06 -14.82
CA ASN A 244 0.66 -36.42 -14.42
C ASN A 244 -0.45 -37.46 -14.76
N ARG A 245 -1.54 -37.04 -15.41
CA ARG A 245 -2.67 -37.87 -15.77
C ARG A 245 -2.65 -38.25 -17.25
#